data_c7bf9330d0d8d884c2845414563d6662
#
_entry.id   c7bf9330d0d8d884c2845414563d6662
#
_cell.length_a   1.000
_cell.length_b   1.000
_cell.length_c   1.000
_cell.angle_alpha   90.00
_cell.angle_beta   90.00
_cell.angle_gamma   90.00
#
_symmetry.space_group_name_H-M   'P 1'
#
loop_
_entity.id
_entity.type
_entity.pdbx_description
1 polymer ?
#
loop_
_entity_poly.entity_id
_entity_poly.type
_entity_poly.pdbx_seq_one_letter_code
_entity_poly.pdbx_strand_id
1 'polypeptide(L)'
;MKKELLCIMLITCTGFLLHAQEAERKYAFDNYQRYYQDGQRVHDPEKEKALESLRHSLAEHPYRYHSLKTSYSAKECLEQLTDNGIFTPLQTQEDEFRKDNGFQKPYSTVQGEIGLFLTDAFNCIWKIADAYRKKELPLEKALSDKVLKAILHYGNIELGRPNDGPRFHASCFAIPTAAVNIYYAYLAQMEGAEIGQGRALLREVCDMLKALGLQAWTQPLRHDETDENVVSISRFRNHVWWVGGNALAYRSLLPVAAMYRSIPMIDLLAEVCQRGISMTSQNTYSEAFWTEGFTADGAGWGHGKQCLIWGYPIDGTSNALSILNLLKGTPWSKALNRDNAEAILNFLRGGSWYYYKGYRLPCLDRGSYVYNPMEQSIPYAKMLDNIVTNWIDSFTPEEQKELQQLQVEVKKNRINMNNYVLGVYNGTRWFFNNDDLIKKTSDYHITVNMASVRCDGLESAVNMADEYNFYPTDGLTLFQRTGDEYFRIMGGWDVTASPGVTAREGMNKLTPVTNWRGYCSKYNYAVGTTDGGENAVTGYIFEKMNDFAEESAKSDLLKKVRLALARRICAQYANEDGVISLIEISDKTLDSFMPSFEEDEDFIIKIDGEFAEKLARKI
;
A
#
# COMPACT_ATOMS: atom_id res chain seq x y z
N MET A 1 -7.98 48.08 -24.38
CA MET A 1 -9.37 47.74 -24.10
C MET A 1 -9.73 46.27 -24.35
N LYS A 2 -9.66 45.69 -25.57
CA LYS A 2 -10.08 44.28 -25.76
C LYS A 2 -9.16 43.22 -25.05
N LYS A 3 -7.87 43.50 -24.93
CA LYS A 3 -6.93 42.58 -24.21
C LYS A 3 -7.04 42.71 -22.69
N GLU A 4 -7.32 43.88 -22.18
CA GLU A 4 -7.53 44.13 -20.76
C GLU A 4 -8.85 43.55 -20.26
N LEU A 5 -9.91 43.61 -21.09
CA LEU A 5 -11.18 42.95 -20.78
C LEU A 5 -11.07 41.40 -20.76
N LEU A 6 -10.23 40.84 -21.65
CA LEU A 6 -10.00 39.40 -21.68
C LEU A 6 -9.19 38.92 -20.47
N CYS A 7 -8.21 39.68 -20.00
CA CYS A 7 -7.46 39.39 -18.77
C CYS A 7 -8.35 39.49 -17.52
N ILE A 8 -9.22 40.53 -17.46
CA ILE A 8 -10.16 40.69 -16.33
C ILE A 8 -11.20 39.54 -16.34
N MET A 9 -11.70 39.13 -17.50
CA MET A 9 -12.59 37.97 -17.63
C MET A 9 -11.90 36.65 -17.24
N LEU A 10 -10.64 36.44 -17.62
CA LEU A 10 -9.89 35.24 -17.22
C LEU A 10 -9.60 35.22 -15.71
N ILE A 11 -9.23 36.34 -15.11
CA ILE A 11 -8.96 36.46 -13.67
C ILE A 11 -10.26 36.26 -12.86
N THR A 12 -11.38 36.81 -13.34
CA THR A 12 -12.68 36.58 -12.68
C THR A 12 -13.19 35.15 -12.86
N CYS A 13 -12.99 34.51 -14.03
CA CYS A 13 -13.37 33.12 -14.23
C CYS A 13 -12.51 32.14 -13.40
N THR A 14 -11.21 32.38 -13.29
CA THR A 14 -10.34 31.57 -12.43
C THR A 14 -10.64 31.78 -10.95
N GLY A 15 -10.93 32.99 -10.52
CA GLY A 15 -11.36 33.29 -9.16
C GLY A 15 -12.72 32.65 -8.83
N PHE A 16 -13.67 32.65 -9.76
CA PHE A 16 -14.96 31.98 -9.59
C PHE A 16 -14.83 30.44 -9.54
N LEU A 17 -13.95 29.83 -10.36
CA LEU A 17 -13.70 28.39 -10.34
C LEU A 17 -13.03 27.95 -9.05
N LEU A 18 -12.07 28.72 -8.54
CA LEU A 18 -11.41 28.43 -7.25
C LEU A 18 -12.40 28.55 -6.07
N HIS A 19 -13.25 29.59 -6.08
CA HIS A 19 -14.30 29.74 -5.05
C HIS A 19 -15.40 28.69 -5.15
N ALA A 20 -15.74 28.25 -6.35
CA ALA A 20 -16.69 27.16 -6.54
C ALA A 20 -16.14 25.81 -6.02
N GLN A 21 -14.87 25.50 -6.29
CA GLN A 21 -14.21 24.31 -5.76
C GLN A 21 -14.06 24.33 -4.23
N GLU A 22 -13.74 25.47 -3.63
CA GLU A 22 -13.72 25.61 -2.17
C GLU A 22 -15.12 25.46 -1.56
N ALA A 23 -16.15 26.00 -2.23
CA ALA A 23 -17.54 25.87 -1.79
C ALA A 23 -18.05 24.43 -1.90
N GLU A 24 -17.74 23.73 -3.00
CA GLU A 24 -18.07 22.32 -3.19
C GLU A 24 -17.36 21.41 -2.16
N ARG A 25 -16.10 21.66 -1.90
CA ARG A 25 -15.32 20.93 -0.91
C ARG A 25 -15.88 21.12 0.50
N LYS A 26 -16.16 22.36 0.90
CA LYS A 26 -16.75 22.67 2.18
C LYS A 26 -18.13 22.03 2.31
N TYR A 27 -18.93 22.07 1.24
CA TYR A 27 -20.27 21.49 1.20
C TYR A 27 -20.24 19.96 1.35
N ALA A 28 -19.36 19.26 0.65
CA ALA A 28 -19.20 17.82 0.78
C ALA A 28 -18.79 17.42 2.20
N PHE A 29 -17.85 18.17 2.78
CA PHE A 29 -17.36 17.95 4.14
C PHE A 29 -18.42 18.22 5.19
N ASP A 30 -19.15 19.33 5.07
CA ASP A 30 -20.23 19.70 5.97
C ASP A 30 -21.41 18.72 5.86
N ASN A 31 -21.73 18.22 4.66
CA ASN A 31 -22.74 17.18 4.46
C ASN A 31 -22.35 15.87 5.12
N TYR A 32 -21.10 15.47 5.01
CA TYR A 32 -20.60 14.27 5.63
C TYR A 32 -20.64 14.36 7.16
N GLN A 33 -20.17 15.46 7.72
CA GLN A 33 -20.28 15.73 9.15
C GLN A 33 -21.76 15.73 9.60
N ARG A 34 -22.64 16.40 8.89
CA ARG A 34 -24.07 16.46 9.19
C ARG A 34 -24.71 15.07 9.18
N TYR A 35 -24.40 14.28 8.14
CA TYR A 35 -24.93 12.91 8.05
C TYR A 35 -24.55 12.07 9.27
N TYR A 36 -23.31 12.09 9.68
CA TYR A 36 -22.85 11.31 10.84
C TYR A 36 -23.29 11.90 12.16
N GLN A 37 -23.40 13.21 12.26
CA GLN A 37 -23.98 13.87 13.43
C GLN A 37 -25.47 13.55 13.59
N ASP A 38 -26.22 13.54 12.50
CA ASP A 38 -27.64 13.17 12.52
C ASP A 38 -27.84 11.68 12.82
N GLY A 39 -26.95 10.83 12.33
CA GLY A 39 -26.93 9.40 12.65
C GLY A 39 -26.61 9.08 14.11
N GLN A 40 -25.96 9.99 14.84
CA GLN A 40 -25.71 9.86 16.27
C GLN A 40 -26.98 9.98 17.13
N ARG A 41 -28.10 10.42 16.56
CA ARG A 41 -29.38 10.49 17.24
C ARG A 41 -30.05 9.14 17.43
N VAL A 42 -29.51 8.06 16.87
CA VAL A 42 -29.98 6.71 17.13
C VAL A 42 -29.59 6.34 18.57
N HIS A 43 -30.56 6.35 19.45
CA HIS A 43 -30.32 5.97 20.84
C HIS A 43 -30.33 4.45 20.98
N ASP A 44 -29.18 3.87 21.22
CA ASP A 44 -28.98 2.45 21.51
C ASP A 44 -28.01 2.34 22.70
N PRO A 45 -28.54 2.17 23.91
CA PRO A 45 -27.72 2.19 25.14
C PRO A 45 -26.62 1.13 25.18
N GLU A 46 -26.83 -0.02 24.53
CA GLU A 46 -25.84 -1.09 24.49
C GLU A 46 -24.68 -0.70 23.57
N LYS A 47 -24.99 -0.17 22.39
CA LYS A 47 -23.98 0.34 21.45
C LYS A 47 -23.26 1.57 22.00
N GLU A 48 -23.95 2.48 22.64
CA GLU A 48 -23.34 3.66 23.28
C GLU A 48 -22.33 3.25 24.34
N LYS A 49 -22.68 2.31 25.21
CA LYS A 49 -21.77 1.78 26.23
C LYS A 49 -20.55 1.09 25.60
N ALA A 50 -20.77 0.28 24.56
CA ALA A 50 -19.70 -0.40 23.83
C ALA A 50 -18.78 0.61 23.13
N LEU A 51 -19.35 1.69 22.58
CA LEU A 51 -18.62 2.78 21.94
C LEU A 51 -17.69 3.49 22.92
N GLU A 52 -18.16 3.85 24.11
CA GLU A 52 -17.30 4.48 25.12
C GLU A 52 -16.18 3.54 25.58
N SER A 53 -16.47 2.25 25.74
CA SER A 53 -15.45 1.24 26.04
C SER A 53 -14.39 1.15 24.92
N LEU A 54 -14.81 1.19 23.66
CA LEU A 54 -13.90 1.21 22.51
C LEU A 54 -13.01 2.47 22.51
N ARG A 55 -13.58 3.64 22.79
CA ARG A 55 -12.84 4.91 22.87
C ARG A 55 -11.74 4.86 23.93
N HIS A 56 -12.04 4.36 25.12
CA HIS A 56 -11.05 4.17 26.18
C HIS A 56 -9.97 3.17 25.79
N SER A 57 -10.35 2.05 25.17
CA SER A 57 -9.39 1.07 24.66
C SER A 57 -8.44 1.67 23.60
N LEU A 58 -8.93 2.55 22.73
CA LEU A 58 -8.12 3.24 21.73
C LEU A 58 -7.16 4.27 22.36
N ALA A 59 -7.52 4.87 23.49
CA ALA A 59 -6.63 5.74 24.25
C ALA A 59 -5.48 4.97 24.91
N GLU A 60 -5.75 3.80 25.46
CA GLU A 60 -4.75 2.93 26.09
C GLU A 60 -3.87 2.22 25.06
N HIS A 61 -4.48 1.74 23.98
CA HIS A 61 -3.85 0.95 22.92
C HIS A 61 -4.02 1.61 21.56
N PRO A 62 -3.08 2.48 21.15
CA PRO A 62 -3.20 3.20 19.89
C PRO A 62 -3.28 2.25 18.71
N TYR A 63 -4.10 2.62 17.77
CA TYR A 63 -4.34 1.86 16.57
C TYR A 63 -3.09 1.91 15.65
N ARG A 64 -2.24 0.91 15.78
CA ARG A 64 -0.93 0.86 15.13
C ARG A 64 -0.98 0.15 13.79
N TYR A 65 -1.39 0.82 12.76
CA TYR A 65 -1.24 0.29 11.40
C TYR A 65 -0.09 0.91 10.60
N HIS A 66 0.35 2.10 10.97
CA HIS A 66 1.61 2.61 10.48
C HIS A 66 2.57 2.75 11.66
N SER A 67 3.77 2.23 11.48
CA SER A 67 4.87 2.60 12.35
C SER A 67 5.03 4.11 12.27
N LEU A 68 5.11 4.75 13.40
CA LEU A 68 5.53 6.13 13.53
C LEU A 68 6.91 6.27 12.84
N LYS A 69 6.93 6.87 11.67
CA LYS A 69 8.13 6.97 10.83
C LYS A 69 8.82 8.32 11.06
N THR A 70 9.41 8.51 12.21
CA THR A 70 10.35 9.63 12.44
C THR A 70 11.59 9.11 13.14
N SER A 71 12.75 9.58 12.71
CA SER A 71 14.04 9.31 13.36
C SER A 71 14.22 10.13 14.64
N TYR A 72 13.44 11.21 14.83
CA TYR A 72 13.54 12.10 15.96
C TYR A 72 12.89 11.52 17.22
N SER A 73 13.49 11.74 18.37
CA SER A 73 12.87 11.54 19.68
C SER A 73 11.78 12.60 19.92
N ALA A 74 10.87 12.35 20.86
CA ALA A 74 9.85 13.33 21.22
C ALA A 74 10.45 14.65 21.75
N LYS A 75 11.61 14.59 22.42
CA LYS A 75 12.33 15.76 22.90
C LYS A 75 12.87 16.59 21.73
N GLU A 76 13.52 15.95 20.77
CA GLU A 76 14.00 16.61 19.55
C GLU A 76 12.86 17.22 18.75
N CYS A 77 11.73 16.52 18.59
CA CYS A 77 10.54 17.09 17.96
C CYS A 77 10.06 18.37 18.67
N LEU A 78 10.05 18.40 20.01
CA LEU A 78 9.69 19.59 20.78
C LEU A 78 10.70 20.73 20.64
N GLU A 79 12.00 20.42 20.63
CA GLU A 79 13.08 21.40 20.48
C GLU A 79 13.10 22.03 19.08
N GLN A 80 12.70 21.28 18.06
CA GLN A 80 12.60 21.76 16.68
C GLN A 80 11.38 22.65 16.43
N LEU A 81 10.39 22.67 17.31
CA LEU A 81 9.21 23.51 17.19
C LEU A 81 9.50 24.96 17.60
N THR A 82 9.25 25.90 16.68
CA THR A 82 9.19 27.33 16.99
C THR A 82 7.95 27.66 17.82
N ASP A 83 7.91 28.84 18.43
CA ASP A 83 6.75 29.33 19.19
C ASP A 83 5.48 29.52 18.31
N ASN A 84 5.66 29.58 16.99
CA ASN A 84 4.59 29.65 16.02
C ASN A 84 4.10 28.28 15.55
N GLY A 85 4.68 27.19 16.04
CA GLY A 85 4.28 25.81 15.70
C GLY A 85 4.86 25.30 14.39
N ILE A 86 5.99 25.83 13.93
CA ILE A 86 6.67 25.42 12.70
C ILE A 86 7.89 24.57 13.08
N PHE A 87 8.05 23.41 12.44
CA PHE A 87 9.26 22.59 12.59
C PHE A 87 10.41 23.19 11.81
N THR A 88 11.48 23.58 12.49
CA THR A 88 12.67 24.19 11.89
C THR A 88 13.25 23.36 10.74
N PRO A 89 13.36 22.02 10.81
CA PRO A 89 13.87 21.23 9.68
C PRO A 89 12.97 21.25 8.43
N LEU A 90 11.69 21.59 8.58
CA LEU A 90 10.73 21.64 7.48
C LEU A 90 10.54 23.04 6.90
N GLN A 91 11.11 24.08 7.57
CA GLN A 91 10.88 25.48 7.19
C GLN A 91 11.32 25.80 5.75
N THR A 92 12.52 25.35 5.37
CA THR A 92 13.05 25.62 4.02
C THR A 92 12.15 25.03 2.94
N GLN A 93 11.70 23.80 3.13
CA GLN A 93 10.81 23.12 2.18
C GLN A 93 9.43 23.80 2.12
N GLU A 94 8.91 24.23 3.26
CA GLU A 94 7.66 25.00 3.30
C GLU A 94 7.78 26.32 2.54
N ASP A 95 8.88 27.05 2.73
CA ASP A 95 9.14 28.32 2.05
C ASP A 95 9.25 28.13 0.53
N GLU A 96 9.86 27.05 0.07
CA GLU A 96 9.92 26.67 -1.36
C GLU A 96 8.53 26.39 -1.92
N PHE A 97 7.70 25.61 -1.24
CA PHE A 97 6.33 25.37 -1.67
C PHE A 97 5.49 26.66 -1.70
N ARG A 98 5.68 27.56 -0.73
CA ARG A 98 4.97 28.87 -0.72
C ARG A 98 5.40 29.77 -1.87
N LYS A 99 6.72 29.85 -2.12
CA LYS A 99 7.29 30.68 -3.20
C LYS A 99 6.72 30.30 -4.57
N ASP A 100 6.53 29.02 -4.82
CA ASP A 100 6.06 28.49 -6.09
C ASP A 100 4.54 28.27 -6.13
N ASN A 101 3.81 28.73 -5.11
CA ASN A 101 2.38 28.47 -4.92
C ASN A 101 2.03 26.96 -4.97
N GLY A 102 2.95 26.12 -4.53
CA GLY A 102 2.85 24.67 -4.61
C GLY A 102 1.62 24.11 -3.91
N PHE A 103 1.26 24.68 -2.76
CA PHE A 103 0.10 24.24 -1.99
C PHE A 103 -1.24 24.35 -2.73
N GLN A 104 -1.33 25.19 -3.75
CA GLN A 104 -2.54 25.43 -4.54
C GLN A 104 -2.46 24.85 -5.96
N LYS A 105 -1.35 24.24 -6.34
CA LYS A 105 -1.21 23.63 -7.68
C LYS A 105 -2.11 22.38 -7.76
N PRO A 106 -3.10 22.37 -8.65
CA PRO A 106 -3.92 21.17 -8.85
C PRO A 106 -3.09 20.07 -9.50
N TYR A 107 -3.48 18.83 -9.29
CA TYR A 107 -2.95 17.59 -9.85
C TYR A 107 -1.50 17.70 -10.39
N SER A 108 -0.53 17.70 -9.50
CA SER A 108 0.89 17.75 -9.86
C SER A 108 1.71 16.86 -8.93
N THR A 109 2.89 16.48 -9.38
CA THR A 109 3.84 15.69 -8.57
C THR A 109 4.17 16.38 -7.25
N VAL A 110 4.16 17.71 -7.22
CA VAL A 110 4.38 18.50 -5.99
C VAL A 110 3.35 18.19 -4.90
N GLN A 111 2.13 17.78 -5.24
CA GLN A 111 1.13 17.39 -4.24
C GLN A 111 1.54 16.11 -3.49
N GLY A 112 2.25 15.19 -4.14
CA GLY A 112 2.86 14.04 -3.48
C GLY A 112 3.98 14.45 -2.51
N GLU A 113 4.85 15.37 -2.91
CA GLU A 113 5.94 15.90 -2.07
C GLU A 113 5.39 16.67 -0.85
N ILE A 114 4.36 17.50 -1.06
CA ILE A 114 3.65 18.17 0.03
C ILE A 114 3.00 17.13 0.97
N GLY A 115 2.46 16.05 0.43
CA GLY A 115 1.93 14.95 1.24
C GLY A 115 2.98 14.31 2.14
N LEU A 116 4.19 14.11 1.66
CA LEU A 116 5.31 13.61 2.47
C LEU A 116 5.72 14.64 3.55
N PHE A 117 5.90 15.88 3.17
CA PHE A 117 6.19 16.99 4.08
C PHE A 117 5.17 17.08 5.24
N LEU A 118 3.88 17.03 4.95
CA LEU A 118 2.84 17.06 5.98
C LEU A 118 2.83 15.78 6.83
N THR A 119 3.09 14.63 6.22
CA THR A 119 3.21 13.36 6.94
C THR A 119 4.36 13.41 7.94
N ASP A 120 5.49 13.97 7.59
CA ASP A 120 6.64 14.14 8.48
C ASP A 120 6.32 15.05 9.66
N ALA A 121 5.65 16.18 9.41
CA ALA A 121 5.19 17.08 10.47
C ALA A 121 4.23 16.36 11.44
N PHE A 122 3.21 15.67 10.92
CA PHE A 122 2.24 14.93 11.74
C PHE A 122 2.87 13.73 12.47
N ASN A 123 3.87 13.08 11.90
CA ASN A 123 4.64 12.04 12.60
C ASN A 123 5.40 12.61 13.81
N CYS A 124 6.01 13.79 13.69
CA CYS A 124 6.67 14.46 14.82
C CYS A 124 5.67 14.85 15.91
N ILE A 125 4.50 15.38 15.54
CA ILE A 125 3.43 15.72 16.51
C ILE A 125 2.90 14.45 17.19
N TRP A 126 2.66 13.39 16.44
CA TRP A 126 2.25 12.11 17.01
C TRP A 126 3.32 11.52 17.95
N LYS A 127 4.60 11.67 17.62
CA LYS A 127 5.70 11.22 18.51
C LYS A 127 5.65 11.92 19.87
N ILE A 128 5.34 13.20 19.89
CA ILE A 128 5.16 13.98 21.13
C ILE A 128 3.95 13.45 21.92
N ALA A 129 2.83 13.23 21.25
CA ALA A 129 1.61 12.70 21.86
C ALA A 129 1.79 11.27 22.40
N ASP A 130 2.51 10.40 21.66
CA ASP A 130 2.82 9.04 22.09
C ASP A 130 3.73 9.02 23.33
N ALA A 131 4.68 9.95 23.44
CA ALA A 131 5.54 10.11 24.62
C ALA A 131 4.74 10.56 25.86
N TYR A 132 3.74 11.43 25.69
CA TYR A 132 2.82 11.76 26.79
C TYR A 132 2.02 10.53 27.22
N ARG A 133 1.43 9.81 26.30
CA ARG A 133 0.67 8.59 26.58
C ARG A 133 1.52 7.55 27.32
N LYS A 134 2.80 7.44 27.00
CA LYS A 134 3.78 6.55 27.66
C LYS A 134 4.30 7.12 28.99
N LYS A 135 3.85 8.30 29.40
CA LYS A 135 4.33 9.01 30.58
C LYS A 135 5.82 9.42 30.54
N GLU A 136 6.37 9.54 29.33
CA GLU A 136 7.75 10.03 29.10
C GLU A 136 7.81 11.55 29.04
N LEU A 137 6.70 12.22 28.75
CA LEU A 137 6.54 13.67 28.74
C LEU A 137 5.35 14.08 29.60
N PRO A 138 5.45 15.19 30.36
CA PRO A 138 4.32 15.76 31.08
C PRO A 138 3.38 16.52 30.14
N LEU A 139 2.09 16.61 30.51
CA LEU A 139 1.02 17.20 29.71
C LEU A 139 1.32 18.62 29.25
N GLU A 140 1.83 19.46 30.16
CA GLU A 140 2.11 20.88 29.89
C GLU A 140 3.17 21.09 28.81
N LYS A 141 4.07 20.13 28.62
CA LYS A 141 5.03 20.13 27.51
C LYS A 141 4.44 19.53 26.24
N ALA A 142 3.81 18.37 26.39
CA ALA A 142 3.26 17.62 25.27
C ALA A 142 2.07 18.33 24.59
N LEU A 143 1.31 19.13 25.34
CA LEU A 143 0.17 19.91 24.85
C LEU A 143 0.42 21.42 25.02
N SER A 144 1.66 21.86 24.84
CA SER A 144 2.05 23.27 24.87
C SER A 144 1.47 24.03 23.67
N ASP A 145 1.39 25.38 23.78
CA ASP A 145 0.83 26.22 22.73
C ASP A 145 1.52 26.02 21.39
N LYS A 146 2.83 25.80 21.36
CA LYS A 146 3.55 25.54 20.13
C LYS A 146 3.15 24.21 19.46
N VAL A 147 2.82 23.17 20.24
CA VAL A 147 2.30 21.91 19.69
C VAL A 147 0.89 22.07 19.14
N LEU A 148 0.02 22.79 19.86
CA LEU A 148 -1.33 23.09 19.41
C LEU A 148 -1.30 23.93 18.12
N LYS A 149 -0.45 24.95 18.05
CA LYS A 149 -0.24 25.74 16.85
C LYS A 149 0.29 24.92 15.68
N ALA A 150 1.17 23.92 15.93
CA ALA A 150 1.68 23.04 14.88
C ALA A 150 0.55 22.20 14.28
N ILE A 151 -0.34 21.64 15.09
CA ILE A 151 -1.50 20.89 14.59
C ILE A 151 -2.36 21.78 13.68
N LEU A 152 -2.63 23.01 14.10
CA LEU A 152 -3.43 23.95 13.30
C LEU A 152 -2.69 24.40 12.04
N HIS A 153 -1.39 24.71 12.14
CA HIS A 153 -0.58 25.15 11.02
C HIS A 153 -0.56 24.12 9.88
N TYR A 154 -0.10 22.92 10.16
CA TYR A 154 -0.02 21.84 9.16
C TYR A 154 -1.39 21.30 8.77
N GLY A 155 -2.36 21.31 9.69
CA GLY A 155 -3.74 20.93 9.41
C GLY A 155 -4.42 21.89 8.43
N ASN A 156 -4.22 23.20 8.58
CA ASN A 156 -4.74 24.19 7.65
C ASN A 156 -4.13 24.05 6.25
N ILE A 157 -2.83 23.75 6.16
CA ILE A 157 -2.19 23.45 4.88
C ILE A 157 -2.86 22.22 4.25
N GLU A 158 -3.00 21.12 5.00
CA GLU A 158 -3.60 19.88 4.49
C GLU A 158 -5.04 20.10 4.00
N LEU A 159 -5.89 20.68 4.81
CA LEU A 159 -7.28 20.92 4.45
C LEU A 159 -7.45 22.00 3.36
N GLY A 160 -6.47 22.91 3.21
CA GLY A 160 -6.44 23.94 2.18
C GLY A 160 -5.98 23.49 0.80
N ARG A 161 -5.40 22.29 0.66
CA ARG A 161 -4.89 21.78 -0.63
C ARG A 161 -6.00 21.35 -1.59
N PRO A 162 -5.79 21.41 -2.92
CA PRO A 162 -6.70 20.82 -3.90
C PRO A 162 -6.96 19.33 -3.66
N ASN A 163 -8.16 18.87 -3.96
CA ASN A 163 -8.63 17.52 -3.71
C ASN A 163 -8.35 16.55 -4.87
N ASP A 164 -7.21 16.63 -5.50
CA ASP A 164 -6.91 15.84 -6.68
C ASP A 164 -5.56 15.13 -6.59
N GLY A 165 -5.49 13.97 -7.21
CA GLY A 165 -4.27 13.30 -7.57
C GLY A 165 -3.36 12.79 -6.46
N PRO A 166 -2.06 13.05 -6.56
CA PRO A 166 -1.02 12.37 -5.77
C PRO A 166 -1.08 12.55 -4.25
N ARG A 167 -1.92 13.45 -3.74
CA ARG A 167 -2.08 13.64 -2.27
C ARG A 167 -2.74 12.45 -1.55
N PHE A 168 -3.32 11.52 -2.30
CA PHE A 168 -4.14 10.44 -1.78
C PHE A 168 -3.53 9.67 -0.60
N HIS A 169 -2.28 9.21 -0.69
CA HIS A 169 -1.64 8.46 0.40
C HIS A 169 -1.52 9.23 1.70
N ALA A 170 -1.11 10.49 1.64
CA ALA A 170 -1.00 11.33 2.83
C ALA A 170 -2.39 11.64 3.40
N SER A 171 -3.29 12.13 2.56
CA SER A 171 -4.59 12.65 2.99
C SER A 171 -5.58 11.57 3.44
N CYS A 172 -5.55 10.38 2.83
CA CYS A 172 -6.48 9.31 3.20
C CYS A 172 -5.95 8.34 4.25
N PHE A 173 -4.62 8.22 4.40
CA PHE A 173 -4.04 7.19 5.25
C PHE A 173 -3.11 7.73 6.33
N ALA A 174 -2.02 8.43 5.96
CA ALA A 174 -0.97 8.79 6.91
C ALA A 174 -1.45 9.86 7.91
N ILE A 175 -1.98 10.96 7.42
CA ILE A 175 -2.44 12.08 8.23
C ILE A 175 -3.65 11.70 9.10
N PRO A 176 -4.71 11.03 8.59
CA PRO A 176 -5.79 10.53 9.43
C PRO A 176 -5.31 9.59 10.53
N THR A 177 -4.34 8.71 10.25
CA THR A 177 -3.77 7.81 11.25
C THR A 177 -3.05 8.60 12.35
N ALA A 178 -2.26 9.60 12.01
CA ALA A 178 -1.62 10.46 12.99
C ALA A 178 -2.66 11.27 13.79
N ALA A 179 -3.64 11.85 13.12
CA ALA A 179 -4.68 12.67 13.76
C ALA A 179 -5.48 11.89 14.81
N VAL A 180 -5.93 10.66 14.51
CA VAL A 180 -6.66 9.84 15.50
C VAL A 180 -5.77 9.43 16.66
N ASN A 181 -4.50 9.09 16.42
CA ASN A 181 -3.60 8.72 17.51
C ASN A 181 -3.23 9.91 18.41
N ILE A 182 -3.11 11.12 17.85
CA ILE A 182 -2.94 12.35 18.62
C ILE A 182 -4.21 12.64 19.44
N TYR A 183 -5.39 12.56 18.83
CA TYR A 183 -6.67 12.76 19.53
C TYR A 183 -6.82 11.81 20.73
N TYR A 184 -6.60 10.51 20.52
CA TYR A 184 -6.75 9.52 21.60
C TYR A 184 -5.65 9.59 22.66
N ALA A 185 -4.44 10.04 22.33
CA ALA A 185 -3.41 10.29 23.34
C ALA A 185 -3.82 11.39 24.33
N TYR A 186 -4.65 12.33 23.89
CA TYR A 186 -5.18 13.43 24.69
C TYR A 186 -6.70 13.33 24.92
N LEU A 187 -7.25 12.12 24.98
CA LEU A 187 -8.70 11.89 24.99
C LEU A 187 -9.43 12.76 26.02
N ALA A 188 -8.99 12.79 27.27
CA ALA A 188 -9.65 13.56 28.33
C ALA A 188 -9.68 15.07 28.04
N GLN A 189 -8.59 15.61 27.44
CA GLN A 189 -8.49 17.02 27.06
C GLN A 189 -9.38 17.33 25.85
N MET A 190 -9.45 16.42 24.88
CA MET A 190 -10.31 16.56 23.71
C MET A 190 -11.79 16.50 24.09
N GLU A 191 -12.18 15.59 24.97
CA GLU A 191 -13.56 15.51 25.50
C GLU A 191 -13.95 16.77 26.29
N GLY A 192 -13.05 17.29 27.11
CA GLY A 192 -13.26 18.57 27.77
C GLY A 192 -13.44 19.73 26.76
N ALA A 193 -12.64 19.77 25.71
CA ALA A 193 -12.75 20.78 24.66
C ALA A 193 -14.08 20.68 23.89
N GLU A 194 -14.57 19.48 23.60
CA GLU A 194 -15.87 19.25 22.92
C GLU A 194 -17.05 19.87 23.71
N ILE A 195 -17.02 19.83 25.01
CA ILE A 195 -18.05 20.41 25.89
C ILE A 195 -17.74 21.86 26.33
N GLY A 196 -16.80 22.51 25.66
CA GLY A 196 -16.44 23.91 25.91
C GLY A 196 -15.58 24.16 27.14
N GLN A 197 -14.95 23.12 27.69
CA GLN A 197 -13.99 23.25 28.78
C GLN A 197 -12.58 23.50 28.25
N GLY A 198 -11.79 24.28 28.97
CA GLY A 198 -10.40 24.53 28.64
C GLY A 198 -10.17 25.72 27.72
N ARG A 199 -9.01 25.74 27.04
CA ARG A 199 -8.57 26.84 26.19
C ARG A 199 -9.27 26.82 24.83
N ALA A 200 -9.62 27.99 24.28
CA ALA A 200 -10.20 28.11 22.94
C ALA A 200 -9.35 27.40 21.87
N LEU A 201 -8.03 27.57 21.92
CA LEU A 201 -7.07 26.94 21.03
C LEU A 201 -7.18 25.39 21.03
N LEU A 202 -7.49 24.78 22.18
CA LEU A 202 -7.64 23.34 22.28
C LEU A 202 -8.91 22.84 21.57
N ARG A 203 -9.97 23.65 21.57
CA ARG A 203 -11.20 23.35 20.82
C ARG A 203 -10.93 23.37 19.31
N GLU A 204 -10.23 24.39 18.82
CA GLU A 204 -9.85 24.48 17.41
C GLU A 204 -8.99 23.27 16.99
N VAL A 205 -8.06 22.85 17.87
CA VAL A 205 -7.25 21.64 17.64
C VAL A 205 -8.09 20.36 17.63
N CYS A 206 -9.06 20.24 18.55
CA CYS A 206 -9.97 19.11 18.56
C CYS A 206 -10.75 19.01 17.24
N ASP A 207 -11.32 20.13 16.79
CA ASP A 207 -12.06 20.20 15.53
C ASP A 207 -11.15 19.90 14.32
N MET A 208 -9.91 20.40 14.33
CA MET A 208 -8.90 20.11 13.30
C MET A 208 -8.55 18.64 13.24
N LEU A 209 -8.27 17.98 14.35
CA LEU A 209 -7.95 16.55 14.38
C LEU A 209 -9.12 15.69 13.90
N LYS A 210 -10.35 16.08 14.25
CA LYS A 210 -11.56 15.42 13.74
C LYS A 210 -11.69 15.59 12.23
N ALA A 211 -11.47 16.77 11.71
CA ALA A 211 -11.51 17.06 10.29
C ALA A 211 -10.45 16.27 9.50
N LEU A 212 -9.22 16.25 9.99
CA LEU A 212 -8.13 15.47 9.40
C LEU A 212 -8.42 13.96 9.43
N GLY A 213 -8.93 13.45 10.56
CA GLY A 213 -9.33 12.05 10.70
C GLY A 213 -10.43 11.66 9.70
N LEU A 214 -11.41 12.55 9.49
CA LEU A 214 -12.53 12.30 8.59
C LEU A 214 -12.11 12.10 7.13
N GLN A 215 -10.95 12.58 6.71
CA GLN A 215 -10.43 12.35 5.37
C GLN A 215 -10.27 10.85 5.04
N ALA A 216 -10.07 9.98 6.02
CA ALA A 216 -10.06 8.53 5.78
C ALA A 216 -11.41 8.01 5.27
N TRP A 217 -12.52 8.58 5.71
CA TRP A 217 -13.86 8.23 5.27
C TRP A 217 -14.27 8.91 3.97
N THR A 218 -13.94 10.19 3.83
CA THR A 218 -14.29 10.97 2.64
C THR A 218 -13.40 10.64 1.46
N GLN A 219 -12.21 10.10 1.70
CA GLN A 219 -11.21 9.79 0.69
C GLN A 219 -11.13 10.91 -0.36
N PRO A 220 -10.56 12.09 0.00
CA PRO A 220 -10.58 13.26 -0.87
C PRO A 220 -10.13 12.86 -2.26
N LEU A 221 -10.96 13.11 -3.19
CA LEU A 221 -11.09 12.72 -4.58
C LEU A 221 -9.96 11.87 -5.16
N ARG A 222 -10.32 10.66 -5.51
CA ARG A 222 -9.63 9.97 -6.58
C ARG A 222 -10.01 10.63 -7.89
N HIS A 223 -9.03 11.03 -8.63
CA HIS A 223 -9.21 11.71 -9.91
C HIS A 223 -9.98 10.88 -10.96
N ASP A 224 -9.96 9.57 -10.82
CA ASP A 224 -10.67 8.60 -11.65
C ASP A 224 -12.12 8.33 -11.21
N GLU A 225 -12.59 8.96 -10.13
CA GLU A 225 -13.95 8.80 -9.65
C GLU A 225 -14.80 10.03 -9.95
N THR A 226 -15.76 9.85 -10.82
CA THR A 226 -16.70 10.89 -11.24
C THR A 226 -17.94 10.99 -10.36
N ASP A 227 -18.05 10.13 -9.34
CA ASP A 227 -19.22 10.09 -8.47
C ASP A 227 -19.14 11.20 -7.41
N GLU A 228 -20.02 12.17 -7.51
CA GLU A 228 -20.17 13.29 -6.57
C GLU A 228 -20.52 12.82 -5.15
N ASN A 229 -20.96 11.58 -4.99
CA ASN A 229 -21.32 10.97 -3.71
C ASN A 229 -20.20 10.17 -3.04
N VAL A 230 -18.94 10.44 -3.33
CA VAL A 230 -17.78 9.78 -2.69
C VAL A 230 -17.92 9.69 -1.18
N VAL A 231 -18.53 10.69 -0.57
CA VAL A 231 -18.74 10.80 0.87
C VAL A 231 -20.08 10.24 1.34
N SER A 232 -20.93 9.71 0.47
CA SER A 232 -22.23 9.19 0.87
C SER A 232 -22.13 7.79 1.45
N ILE A 233 -22.99 7.47 2.42
CA ILE A 233 -23.07 6.12 2.98
C ILE A 233 -23.58 5.10 1.98
N SER A 234 -24.50 5.51 1.11
CA SER A 234 -25.00 4.65 0.05
C SER A 234 -23.85 4.21 -0.86
N ARG A 235 -23.01 5.15 -1.24
CA ARG A 235 -21.83 4.85 -2.02
C ARG A 235 -20.84 3.98 -1.26
N PHE A 236 -20.52 4.32 -0.01
CA PHE A 236 -19.59 3.52 0.80
C PHE A 236 -20.06 2.07 0.95
N ARG A 237 -21.37 1.85 1.02
CA ARG A 237 -21.97 0.50 1.10
C ARG A 237 -22.00 -0.24 -0.23
N ASN A 238 -22.26 0.45 -1.33
CA ASN A 238 -22.65 -0.16 -2.60
C ASN A 238 -21.62 0.02 -3.71
N HIS A 239 -20.62 0.89 -3.51
CA HIS A 239 -19.56 1.07 -4.50
C HIS A 239 -18.70 -0.19 -4.62
N VAL A 240 -18.33 -0.50 -5.83
CA VAL A 240 -17.31 -1.51 -6.10
C VAL A 240 -15.95 -0.92 -5.77
N TRP A 241 -15.34 -1.41 -4.72
CA TRP A 241 -14.14 -0.83 -4.16
C TRP A 241 -12.86 -1.46 -4.69
N TRP A 242 -11.84 -0.64 -4.86
CA TRP A 242 -10.48 -1.08 -5.12
C TRP A 242 -9.81 -1.45 -3.79
N VAL A 243 -9.41 -2.70 -3.63
CA VAL A 243 -8.77 -3.18 -2.41
C VAL A 243 -7.55 -2.36 -2.03
N GLY A 244 -6.71 -2.01 -3.02
CA GLY A 244 -5.49 -1.23 -2.79
C GLY A 244 -5.72 0.12 -2.13
N GLY A 245 -6.77 0.84 -2.55
CA GLY A 245 -7.10 2.13 -1.99
C GLY A 245 -7.79 2.05 -0.64
N ASN A 246 -8.75 1.16 -0.50
CA ASN A 246 -9.63 1.11 0.67
C ASN A 246 -9.08 0.29 1.81
N ALA A 247 -8.35 -0.77 1.51
CA ALA A 247 -7.71 -1.58 2.53
C ALA A 247 -6.82 -0.74 3.46
N LEU A 248 -6.14 0.25 2.93
CA LEU A 248 -5.31 1.16 3.70
C LEU A 248 -6.16 2.14 4.53
N ALA A 249 -7.30 2.61 3.99
CA ALA A 249 -8.23 3.48 4.71
C ALA A 249 -8.87 2.79 5.91
N TYR A 250 -9.14 1.50 5.86
CA TYR A 250 -9.69 0.74 6.99
C TYR A 250 -8.91 0.95 8.29
N ARG A 251 -7.63 1.19 8.20
CA ARG A 251 -6.75 1.42 9.36
C ARG A 251 -7.23 2.52 10.29
N SER A 252 -7.82 3.59 9.75
CA SER A 252 -8.25 4.75 10.53
C SER A 252 -9.78 4.84 10.66
N LEU A 253 -10.54 4.04 9.90
CA LEU A 253 -12.01 4.19 9.84
C LEU A 253 -12.69 3.93 11.19
N LEU A 254 -12.32 2.87 11.90
CA LEU A 254 -12.90 2.58 13.20
C LEU A 254 -12.55 3.62 14.27
N PRO A 255 -11.26 4.02 14.45
CA PRO A 255 -10.91 5.11 15.36
C PRO A 255 -11.63 6.42 15.04
N VAL A 256 -11.80 6.77 13.76
CA VAL A 256 -12.52 7.97 13.35
C VAL A 256 -14.01 7.86 13.69
N ALA A 257 -14.65 6.74 13.39
CA ALA A 257 -16.05 6.52 13.75
C ALA A 257 -16.29 6.64 15.26
N ALA A 258 -15.38 6.08 16.06
CA ALA A 258 -15.42 6.19 17.50
C ALA A 258 -15.12 7.62 18.00
N MET A 259 -14.24 8.37 17.33
CA MET A 259 -13.96 9.78 17.62
C MET A 259 -15.19 10.66 17.41
N TYR A 260 -15.99 10.36 16.37
CA TYR A 260 -17.27 11.04 16.10
C TYR A 260 -18.44 10.48 16.92
N ARG A 261 -18.24 9.45 17.74
CA ARG A 261 -19.30 8.73 18.48
C ARG A 261 -20.44 8.28 17.57
N SER A 262 -20.09 7.86 16.34
CA SER A 262 -21.09 7.51 15.34
C SER A 262 -21.39 6.00 15.30
N ILE A 263 -22.51 5.62 15.87
CA ILE A 263 -23.04 4.25 15.78
C ILE A 263 -23.24 3.82 14.32
N PRO A 264 -23.87 4.62 13.44
CA PRO A 264 -24.06 4.24 12.04
C PRO A 264 -22.77 4.03 11.26
N MET A 265 -21.70 4.78 11.56
CA MET A 265 -20.40 4.56 10.92
C MET A 265 -19.82 3.19 11.31
N ILE A 266 -19.93 2.80 12.56
CA ILE A 266 -19.42 1.50 13.02
C ILE A 266 -20.30 0.36 12.47
N ASP A 267 -21.63 0.53 12.43
CA ASP A 267 -22.55 -0.44 11.79
C ASP A 267 -22.16 -0.70 10.34
N LEU A 268 -21.97 0.39 9.58
CA LEU A 268 -21.57 0.33 8.18
C LEU A 268 -20.18 -0.32 8.01
N LEU A 269 -19.22 0.05 8.86
CA LEU A 269 -17.88 -0.49 8.78
C LEU A 269 -17.85 -2.00 9.05
N ALA A 270 -18.59 -2.46 10.05
CA ALA A 270 -18.71 -3.89 10.36
C ALA A 270 -19.33 -4.67 9.19
N GLU A 271 -20.39 -4.11 8.56
CA GLU A 271 -21.01 -4.67 7.36
C GLU A 271 -20.01 -4.77 6.19
N VAL A 272 -19.34 -3.67 5.87
CA VAL A 272 -18.43 -3.57 4.73
C VAL A 272 -17.19 -4.45 4.92
N CYS A 273 -16.62 -4.50 6.13
CA CYS A 273 -15.48 -5.39 6.41
C CYS A 273 -15.83 -6.86 6.22
N GLN A 274 -17.02 -7.29 6.62
CA GLN A 274 -17.46 -8.67 6.38
C GLN A 274 -17.68 -8.93 4.87
N ARG A 275 -18.41 -8.05 4.17
CA ARG A 275 -18.67 -8.20 2.73
C ARG A 275 -17.39 -8.13 1.89
N GLY A 276 -16.40 -7.37 2.31
CA GLY A 276 -15.13 -7.21 1.60
C GLY A 276 -14.27 -8.47 1.56
N ILE A 277 -14.52 -9.45 2.44
CA ILE A 277 -13.86 -10.75 2.39
C ILE A 277 -14.62 -11.63 1.38
N SER A 278 -14.28 -11.48 0.11
CA SER A 278 -15.00 -12.06 -1.02
C SER A 278 -14.04 -12.46 -2.15
N MET A 279 -14.57 -13.15 -3.16
CA MET A 279 -13.83 -13.51 -4.37
C MET A 279 -14.30 -12.70 -5.57
N THR A 280 -13.40 -12.47 -6.51
CA THR A 280 -13.66 -11.89 -7.83
C THR A 280 -13.15 -12.79 -8.95
N SER A 281 -13.60 -12.56 -10.17
CA SER A 281 -13.14 -13.29 -11.36
C SER A 281 -13.37 -12.45 -12.62
N GLN A 282 -12.88 -12.89 -13.76
CA GLN A 282 -13.17 -12.23 -15.04
C GLN A 282 -14.68 -12.08 -15.30
N ASN A 283 -15.47 -13.04 -14.87
CA ASN A 283 -16.92 -13.06 -15.11
C ASN A 283 -17.71 -12.18 -14.15
N THR A 284 -17.20 -11.97 -12.94
CA THR A 284 -17.89 -11.22 -11.87
C THR A 284 -17.20 -9.91 -11.53
N TYR A 285 -16.18 -9.53 -12.28
CA TYR A 285 -15.35 -8.37 -12.00
C TYR A 285 -16.15 -7.07 -11.78
N SER A 286 -17.10 -6.79 -12.65
CA SER A 286 -17.91 -5.56 -12.57
C SER A 286 -18.97 -5.58 -11.46
N GLU A 287 -19.31 -6.75 -10.95
CA GLU A 287 -20.37 -6.95 -9.94
C GLU A 287 -19.80 -7.29 -8.57
N ALA A 288 -18.52 -7.65 -8.50
CA ALA A 288 -17.84 -7.98 -7.27
C ALA A 288 -17.78 -6.75 -6.35
N PHE A 289 -18.00 -6.96 -5.06
CA PHE A 289 -17.83 -5.90 -4.06
C PHE A 289 -16.41 -5.32 -4.07
N TRP A 290 -15.41 -6.19 -4.26
CA TRP A 290 -14.05 -5.81 -4.60
C TRP A 290 -13.75 -6.17 -6.05
N THR A 291 -13.33 -5.20 -6.84
CA THR A 291 -12.76 -5.48 -8.18
C THR A 291 -11.35 -6.02 -8.11
N GLU A 292 -10.73 -5.94 -6.97
CA GLU A 292 -9.43 -6.51 -6.65
C GLU A 292 -9.58 -7.47 -5.46
N GLY A 293 -8.54 -8.15 -5.07
CA GLY A 293 -8.55 -9.05 -3.92
C GLY A 293 -8.40 -10.51 -4.30
N PHE A 294 -9.01 -11.39 -3.55
CA PHE A 294 -8.94 -12.83 -3.82
C PHE A 294 -9.65 -13.19 -5.11
N THR A 295 -9.00 -13.99 -5.94
CA THR A 295 -9.60 -14.47 -7.19
C THR A 295 -10.17 -15.88 -7.04
N ALA A 296 -11.12 -16.23 -7.90
CA ALA A 296 -11.83 -17.50 -7.84
C ALA A 296 -10.92 -18.73 -8.04
N ASP A 297 -9.75 -18.56 -8.67
CA ASP A 297 -8.74 -19.61 -8.81
C ASP A 297 -7.79 -19.74 -7.61
N GLY A 298 -7.94 -18.91 -6.60
CA GLY A 298 -7.13 -18.92 -5.38
C GLY A 298 -5.87 -18.07 -5.42
N ALA A 299 -5.73 -17.23 -6.42
CA ALA A 299 -4.70 -16.21 -6.47
C ALA A 299 -5.25 -14.85 -5.99
N GLY A 300 -4.70 -13.74 -6.45
CA GLY A 300 -5.15 -12.42 -6.05
C GLY A 300 -4.79 -11.33 -7.05
N TRP A 301 -5.68 -10.35 -7.13
CA TRP A 301 -5.55 -9.18 -7.98
C TRP A 301 -5.33 -7.91 -7.19
N GLY A 302 -4.53 -7.01 -7.73
CA GLY A 302 -4.41 -5.63 -7.32
C GLY A 302 -4.23 -4.72 -8.53
N HIS A 303 -4.50 -3.43 -8.38
CA HIS A 303 -4.47 -2.45 -9.46
C HIS A 303 -5.33 -2.85 -10.69
N GLY A 304 -6.50 -3.36 -10.45
CA GLY A 304 -7.35 -3.95 -11.45
C GLY A 304 -7.16 -5.47 -11.50
N LYS A 305 -6.95 -6.01 -12.68
CA LYS A 305 -6.80 -7.46 -12.90
C LYS A 305 -5.34 -7.89 -13.01
N GLN A 306 -4.45 -7.31 -12.20
CA GLN A 306 -3.04 -7.69 -12.14
C GLN A 306 -2.79 -8.73 -11.06
N CYS A 307 -1.94 -9.72 -11.34
CA CYS A 307 -1.49 -10.67 -10.34
C CYS A 307 -0.59 -9.98 -9.30
N LEU A 308 -1.19 -9.49 -8.22
CA LEU A 308 -0.51 -8.91 -7.07
C LEU A 308 -0.78 -9.73 -5.80
N ILE A 309 -0.58 -11.02 -5.89
CA ILE A 309 -1.00 -12.01 -4.89
C ILE A 309 -0.47 -11.72 -3.47
N TRP A 310 0.72 -11.14 -3.36
CA TRP A 310 1.37 -10.88 -2.08
C TRP A 310 1.10 -9.47 -1.50
N GLY A 311 0.37 -8.66 -2.22
CA GLY A 311 0.10 -7.28 -1.86
C GLY A 311 -1.33 -7.07 -1.35
N TYR A 312 -2.09 -6.30 -2.09
CA TYR A 312 -3.41 -5.79 -1.70
C TYR A 312 -4.44 -6.84 -1.27
N PRO A 313 -4.51 -8.05 -1.86
CA PRO A 313 -5.44 -9.08 -1.40
C PRO A 313 -5.25 -9.45 0.06
N ILE A 314 -4.00 -9.63 0.49
CA ILE A 314 -3.66 -9.92 1.90
C ILE A 314 -3.91 -8.70 2.78
N ASP A 315 -3.50 -7.51 2.33
CA ASP A 315 -3.65 -6.26 3.10
C ASP A 315 -5.13 -5.95 3.35
N GLY A 316 -5.96 -6.04 2.33
CA GLY A 316 -7.40 -5.79 2.43
C GLY A 316 -8.08 -6.70 3.42
N THR A 317 -7.89 -8.00 3.27
CA THR A 317 -8.48 -9.00 4.14
C THR A 317 -7.94 -8.90 5.56
N SER A 318 -6.64 -8.69 5.75
CA SER A 318 -6.03 -8.55 7.08
C SER A 318 -6.55 -7.32 7.81
N ASN A 319 -6.74 -6.20 7.12
CA ASN A 319 -7.31 -4.99 7.71
C ASN A 319 -8.79 -5.18 8.08
N ALA A 320 -9.59 -5.81 7.22
CA ALA A 320 -10.98 -6.14 7.51
C ALA A 320 -11.08 -7.06 8.74
N LEU A 321 -10.31 -8.15 8.78
CA LEU A 321 -10.25 -9.07 9.91
C LEU A 321 -9.81 -8.39 11.21
N SER A 322 -8.91 -7.43 11.14
CA SER A 322 -8.45 -6.69 12.31
C SER A 322 -9.57 -5.83 12.91
N ILE A 323 -10.37 -5.17 12.07
CA ILE A 323 -11.53 -4.41 12.52
C ILE A 323 -12.58 -5.35 13.13
N LEU A 324 -12.90 -6.45 12.45
CA LEU A 324 -13.84 -7.43 12.96
C LEU A 324 -13.37 -8.05 14.29
N ASN A 325 -12.08 -8.25 14.48
CA ASN A 325 -11.50 -8.71 15.76
C ASN A 325 -11.68 -7.68 16.88
N LEU A 326 -11.48 -6.39 16.59
CA LEU A 326 -11.70 -5.32 17.58
C LEU A 326 -13.17 -5.19 17.99
N LEU A 327 -14.09 -5.57 17.10
CA LEU A 327 -15.52 -5.52 17.35
C LEU A 327 -16.08 -6.81 17.98
N LYS A 328 -15.27 -7.86 18.16
CA LYS A 328 -15.71 -9.09 18.83
C LYS A 328 -16.20 -8.83 20.24
N GLY A 329 -17.32 -9.48 20.62
CA GLY A 329 -17.93 -9.31 21.94
C GLY A 329 -18.64 -7.99 22.16
N THR A 330 -18.77 -7.16 21.13
CA THR A 330 -19.57 -5.93 21.11
C THR A 330 -20.87 -6.15 20.33
N PRO A 331 -21.85 -5.23 20.40
CA PRO A 331 -23.05 -5.29 19.57
C PRO A 331 -22.80 -5.25 18.05
N TRP A 332 -21.59 -4.89 17.63
CA TRP A 332 -21.15 -4.89 16.23
C TRP A 332 -20.40 -6.16 15.81
N SER A 333 -20.33 -7.15 16.68
CA SER A 333 -19.63 -8.40 16.39
C SER A 333 -20.21 -9.08 15.15
N LYS A 334 -19.35 -9.45 14.22
CA LYS A 334 -19.69 -10.20 13.02
C LYS A 334 -18.88 -11.51 12.99
N ALA A 335 -19.54 -12.61 12.71
CA ALA A 335 -18.89 -13.85 12.36
C ALA A 335 -18.50 -13.85 10.88
N LEU A 336 -17.48 -14.62 10.51
CA LEU A 336 -17.26 -14.94 9.10
C LEU A 336 -18.38 -15.90 8.65
N ASN A 337 -19.07 -15.52 7.59
CA ASN A 337 -20.05 -16.39 6.95
C ASN A 337 -19.36 -17.43 6.05
N ARG A 338 -20.12 -18.31 5.41
CA ARG A 338 -19.57 -19.36 4.56
C ARG A 338 -18.79 -18.82 3.39
N ASP A 339 -19.28 -17.77 2.73
CA ASP A 339 -18.62 -17.15 1.58
C ASP A 339 -17.26 -16.54 1.97
N ASN A 340 -17.19 -15.90 3.14
CA ASN A 340 -15.94 -15.39 3.69
C ASN A 340 -14.92 -16.52 3.96
N ALA A 341 -15.38 -17.60 4.58
CA ALA A 341 -14.55 -18.75 4.89
C ALA A 341 -14.01 -19.41 3.61
N GLU A 342 -14.87 -19.56 2.59
CA GLU A 342 -14.48 -20.10 1.29
C GLU A 342 -13.48 -19.20 0.56
N ALA A 343 -13.69 -17.89 0.57
CA ALA A 343 -12.77 -16.95 -0.06
C ALA A 343 -11.37 -17.00 0.58
N ILE A 344 -11.30 -17.02 1.90
CA ILE A 344 -10.06 -17.14 2.66
C ILE A 344 -9.37 -18.47 2.37
N LEU A 345 -10.11 -19.57 2.49
CA LEU A 345 -9.55 -20.91 2.32
C LEU A 345 -9.05 -21.12 0.88
N ASN A 346 -9.82 -20.69 -0.12
CA ASN A 346 -9.41 -20.77 -1.52
C ASN A 346 -8.12 -19.99 -1.78
N PHE A 347 -7.99 -18.78 -1.23
CA PHE A 347 -6.75 -18.01 -1.32
C PHE A 347 -5.57 -18.69 -0.61
N LEU A 348 -5.78 -19.24 0.58
CA LEU A 348 -4.70 -19.92 1.32
C LEU A 348 -4.22 -21.19 0.59
N ARG A 349 -5.14 -21.90 -0.04
CA ARG A 349 -4.82 -23.04 -0.91
C ARG A 349 -4.03 -22.60 -2.13
N GLY A 350 -4.55 -21.62 -2.86
CA GLY A 350 -3.95 -21.13 -4.09
C GLY A 350 -2.62 -20.42 -3.86
N GLY A 351 -2.57 -19.53 -2.86
CA GLY A 351 -1.36 -18.78 -2.51
C GLY A 351 -0.18 -19.68 -2.13
N SER A 352 -0.44 -20.89 -1.60
CA SER A 352 0.63 -21.84 -1.28
C SER A 352 1.44 -22.29 -2.50
N TRP A 353 0.89 -22.17 -3.71
CA TRP A 353 1.57 -22.52 -4.96
C TRP A 353 2.61 -21.47 -5.40
N TYR A 354 2.45 -20.22 -4.98
CA TYR A 354 3.27 -19.10 -5.44
C TYR A 354 4.56 -18.87 -4.64
N TYR A 355 4.91 -19.75 -3.75
CA TYR A 355 6.21 -19.72 -3.09
C TYR A 355 6.83 -21.12 -2.99
N TYR A 356 8.15 -21.17 -2.95
CA TYR A 356 8.90 -22.40 -2.90
C TYR A 356 10.08 -22.25 -1.93
N LYS A 357 10.18 -23.19 -0.97
CA LYS A 357 11.26 -23.21 0.04
C LYS A 357 11.44 -21.86 0.76
N GLY A 358 10.35 -21.18 1.06
CA GLY A 358 10.36 -19.86 1.73
C GLY A 358 10.57 -18.65 0.83
N TYR A 359 10.82 -18.86 -0.46
CA TYR A 359 11.03 -17.80 -1.43
C TYR A 359 9.83 -17.64 -2.36
N ARG A 360 9.52 -16.40 -2.71
CA ARG A 360 8.62 -16.08 -3.82
C ARG A 360 9.39 -16.05 -5.13
N LEU A 361 8.66 -16.11 -6.22
CA LEU A 361 9.17 -15.78 -7.54
C LEU A 361 9.17 -14.27 -7.77
N PRO A 362 10.14 -13.73 -8.52
CA PRO A 362 10.01 -12.38 -9.06
C PRO A 362 8.83 -12.31 -10.06
N CYS A 363 8.42 -11.10 -10.41
CA CYS A 363 7.37 -10.85 -11.41
C CYS A 363 5.97 -11.35 -11.05
N LEU A 364 5.69 -11.59 -9.78
CA LEU A 364 4.36 -11.95 -9.27
C LEU A 364 3.81 -10.94 -8.27
N ASP A 365 4.41 -9.76 -8.23
CA ASP A 365 3.98 -8.64 -7.39
C ASP A 365 4.65 -7.34 -7.88
N ARG A 366 4.20 -6.20 -7.35
CA ARG A 366 4.73 -4.87 -7.65
C ARG A 366 6.24 -4.80 -7.43
N GLY A 367 6.99 -4.37 -8.44
CA GLY A 367 8.43 -4.17 -8.34
C GLY A 367 9.24 -5.40 -7.97
N SER A 368 8.77 -6.56 -8.36
CA SER A 368 9.26 -7.86 -7.88
C SER A 368 10.71 -8.18 -8.23
N TYR A 369 11.30 -7.53 -9.23
CA TYR A 369 12.72 -7.73 -9.53
C TYR A 369 13.66 -7.18 -8.45
N VAL A 370 13.21 -6.18 -7.69
CA VAL A 370 14.04 -5.45 -6.72
C VAL A 370 13.72 -5.72 -5.25
N TYR A 371 12.65 -6.46 -4.96
CA TYR A 371 12.28 -6.81 -3.60
C TYR A 371 12.90 -8.13 -3.15
N ASN A 372 13.17 -8.22 -1.84
CA ASN A 372 13.64 -9.45 -1.23
C ASN A 372 12.56 -10.55 -1.33
N PRO A 373 12.81 -11.65 -2.05
CA PRO A 373 11.82 -12.72 -2.23
C PRO A 373 11.39 -13.41 -0.94
N MET A 374 12.25 -13.44 0.08
CA MET A 374 11.93 -14.09 1.35
C MET A 374 10.86 -13.40 2.18
N GLU A 375 10.75 -12.07 2.08
CA GLU A 375 9.80 -11.30 2.89
C GLU A 375 8.34 -11.65 2.59
N GLN A 376 8.06 -12.23 1.44
CA GLN A 376 6.71 -12.38 0.93
C GLN A 376 5.94 -13.57 1.51
N SER A 377 6.62 -14.58 2.00
CA SER A 377 5.96 -15.67 2.74
C SER A 377 5.45 -15.21 4.12
N ILE A 378 6.02 -14.12 4.66
CA ILE A 378 5.68 -13.60 5.98
C ILE A 378 4.25 -13.03 6.06
N PRO A 379 3.78 -12.19 5.12
CA PRO A 379 2.38 -11.72 5.13
C PRO A 379 1.38 -12.88 5.04
N TYR A 380 1.63 -13.86 4.16
CA TYR A 380 0.83 -15.07 4.04
C TYR A 380 0.78 -15.86 5.36
N ALA A 381 1.94 -16.12 5.97
CA ALA A 381 2.05 -16.82 7.23
C ALA A 381 1.33 -16.09 8.37
N LYS A 382 1.46 -14.77 8.45
CA LYS A 382 0.77 -13.95 9.45
C LYS A 382 -0.75 -13.98 9.28
N MET A 383 -1.23 -13.95 8.04
CA MET A 383 -2.65 -14.07 7.76
C MET A 383 -3.18 -15.45 8.19
N LEU A 384 -2.47 -16.52 7.83
CA LEU A 384 -2.81 -17.88 8.22
C LEU A 384 -2.81 -18.07 9.75
N ASP A 385 -1.81 -17.52 10.44
CA ASP A 385 -1.75 -17.53 11.92
C ASP A 385 -2.95 -16.79 12.54
N ASN A 386 -3.34 -15.64 11.98
CA ASN A 386 -4.51 -14.90 12.43
C ASN A 386 -5.80 -15.69 12.24
N ILE A 387 -5.98 -16.35 11.09
CA ILE A 387 -7.14 -17.19 10.81
C ILE A 387 -7.24 -18.36 11.80
N VAL A 388 -6.14 -19.09 11.99
CA VAL A 388 -6.11 -20.24 12.91
C VAL A 388 -6.32 -19.80 14.36
N THR A 389 -5.81 -18.64 14.75
CA THR A 389 -5.91 -18.17 16.14
C THR A 389 -7.27 -17.56 16.46
N ASN A 390 -7.83 -16.78 15.54
CA ASN A 390 -8.98 -15.92 15.86
C ASN A 390 -10.27 -16.33 15.16
N TRP A 391 -10.23 -17.16 14.10
CA TRP A 391 -11.36 -17.40 13.21
C TRP A 391 -11.59 -18.88 12.89
N ILE A 392 -10.86 -19.78 13.52
CA ILE A 392 -10.85 -21.22 13.20
C ILE A 392 -12.28 -21.82 13.27
N ASP A 393 -13.11 -21.34 14.21
CA ASP A 393 -14.47 -21.83 14.41
C ASP A 393 -15.42 -21.49 13.25
N SER A 394 -15.00 -20.62 12.32
CA SER A 394 -15.78 -20.30 11.11
C SER A 394 -15.61 -21.36 10.00
N PHE A 395 -14.75 -22.33 10.19
CA PHE A 395 -14.41 -23.39 9.24
C PHE A 395 -14.94 -24.76 9.72
N THR A 396 -15.22 -25.65 8.76
CA THR A 396 -15.60 -27.03 9.10
C THR A 396 -14.45 -27.77 9.79
N PRO A 397 -14.69 -28.86 10.51
CA PRO A 397 -13.63 -29.63 11.17
C PRO A 397 -12.53 -30.10 10.20
N GLU A 398 -12.89 -30.45 8.96
CA GLU A 398 -11.95 -30.86 7.92
C GLU A 398 -11.09 -29.67 7.48
N GLU A 399 -11.71 -28.50 7.26
CA GLU A 399 -11.02 -27.27 6.89
C GLU A 399 -10.12 -26.74 8.02
N GLN A 400 -10.55 -26.86 9.27
CA GLN A 400 -9.71 -26.52 10.43
C GLN A 400 -8.43 -27.34 10.45
N LYS A 401 -8.54 -28.63 10.21
CA LYS A 401 -7.41 -29.55 10.15
C LYS A 401 -6.47 -29.20 8.98
N GLU A 402 -7.05 -28.86 7.84
CA GLU A 402 -6.30 -28.41 6.67
C GLU A 402 -5.54 -27.12 6.95
N LEU A 403 -6.19 -26.09 7.52
CA LEU A 403 -5.57 -24.82 7.89
C LEU A 403 -4.42 -25.00 8.89
N GLN A 404 -4.60 -25.86 9.89
CA GLN A 404 -3.55 -26.19 10.85
C GLN A 404 -2.37 -26.91 10.19
N GLN A 405 -2.64 -27.78 9.23
CA GLN A 405 -1.59 -28.45 8.46
C GLN A 405 -0.81 -27.45 7.61
N LEU A 406 -1.48 -26.57 6.87
CA LEU A 406 -0.84 -25.49 6.11
C LEU A 406 0.03 -24.60 7.00
N GLN A 407 -0.45 -24.27 8.20
CA GLN A 407 0.31 -23.47 9.17
C GLN A 407 1.62 -24.18 9.58
N VAL A 408 1.56 -25.47 9.83
CA VAL A 408 2.76 -26.28 10.17
C VAL A 408 3.75 -26.32 8.99
N GLU A 409 3.26 -26.51 7.77
CA GLU A 409 4.08 -26.56 6.56
C GLU A 409 4.79 -25.23 6.31
N VAL A 410 4.05 -24.12 6.35
CA VAL A 410 4.61 -22.77 6.15
C VAL A 410 5.65 -22.46 7.22
N LYS A 411 5.39 -22.79 8.47
CA LYS A 411 6.31 -22.55 9.58
C LYS A 411 7.60 -23.36 9.44
N LYS A 412 7.51 -24.63 9.11
CA LYS A 412 8.68 -25.50 8.89
C LYS A 412 9.54 -25.00 7.74
N ASN A 413 8.92 -24.70 6.62
CA ASN A 413 9.64 -24.25 5.42
C ASN A 413 10.28 -22.86 5.59
N ARG A 414 9.69 -21.99 6.41
CA ARG A 414 10.25 -20.68 6.72
C ARG A 414 11.46 -20.72 7.65
N ILE A 415 11.47 -21.67 8.61
CA ILE A 415 12.54 -21.77 9.61
C ILE A 415 13.72 -22.62 9.09
N ASN A 416 13.43 -23.64 8.29
CA ASN A 416 14.43 -24.61 7.84
C ASN A 416 14.31 -24.88 6.34
N MET A 417 14.75 -23.90 5.55
CA MET A 417 14.69 -23.95 4.08
C MET A 417 15.52 -25.10 3.48
N ASN A 418 16.54 -25.58 4.19
CA ASN A 418 17.38 -26.70 3.72
C ASN A 418 16.67 -28.06 3.84
N ASN A 419 15.68 -28.18 4.72
CA ASN A 419 14.88 -29.39 4.92
C ASN A 419 13.43 -29.13 4.50
N TYR A 420 13.24 -28.78 3.24
CA TYR A 420 11.94 -28.49 2.67
C TYR A 420 10.99 -29.68 2.79
N VAL A 421 9.81 -29.41 3.29
CA VAL A 421 8.70 -30.37 3.34
C VAL A 421 7.69 -29.96 2.26
N LEU A 422 7.51 -30.85 1.27
CA LEU A 422 6.49 -30.66 0.25
C LEU A 422 5.10 -30.65 0.91
N GLY A 423 4.35 -29.58 0.65
CA GLY A 423 3.00 -29.43 1.16
C GLY A 423 1.98 -30.30 0.42
N VAL A 424 0.75 -30.31 0.93
CA VAL A 424 -0.37 -31.06 0.33
C VAL A 424 -0.76 -30.50 -1.04
N TYR A 425 -0.51 -29.19 -1.29
CA TYR A 425 -0.76 -28.53 -2.57
C TYR A 425 0.50 -28.58 -3.43
N ASN A 426 0.58 -29.60 -4.24
CA ASN A 426 1.70 -29.90 -5.14
C ASN A 426 1.18 -30.56 -6.43
N GLY A 427 2.06 -30.82 -7.38
CA GLY A 427 1.71 -31.30 -8.72
C GLY A 427 1.67 -30.16 -9.71
N THR A 428 0.62 -30.07 -10.52
CA THR A 428 0.42 -29.02 -11.52
C THR A 428 -0.90 -28.29 -11.30
N ARG A 429 -0.91 -26.96 -11.50
CA ARG A 429 -2.12 -26.13 -11.37
C ARG A 429 -2.14 -25.02 -12.40
N TRP A 430 -3.31 -24.84 -13.04
CA TRP A 430 -3.63 -23.73 -13.89
C TRP A 430 -4.44 -22.69 -13.12
N PHE A 431 -3.94 -21.43 -13.09
CA PHE A 431 -4.61 -20.27 -12.50
C PHE A 431 -5.27 -19.46 -13.62
N PHE A 432 -6.54 -19.70 -13.83
CA PHE A 432 -7.28 -19.17 -15.00
C PHE A 432 -7.64 -17.69 -14.90
N ASN A 433 -7.54 -17.10 -13.71
CA ASN A 433 -7.72 -15.66 -13.52
C ASN A 433 -6.43 -14.86 -13.80
N ASN A 434 -5.28 -15.49 -13.56
CA ASN A 434 -3.98 -14.84 -13.68
C ASN A 434 -3.16 -15.31 -14.88
N ASP A 435 -3.68 -16.24 -15.64
CA ASP A 435 -2.99 -16.85 -16.78
C ASP A 435 -1.64 -17.48 -16.39
N ASP A 436 -1.56 -18.08 -15.18
CA ASP A 436 -0.36 -18.72 -14.65
C ASP A 436 -0.47 -20.25 -14.66
N LEU A 437 0.61 -20.92 -15.06
CA LEU A 437 0.78 -22.35 -14.89
C LEU A 437 1.89 -22.61 -13.88
N ILE A 438 1.59 -23.39 -12.85
CA ILE A 438 2.57 -23.75 -11.81
C ILE A 438 2.71 -25.27 -11.73
N LYS A 439 3.97 -25.75 -11.70
CA LYS A 439 4.34 -27.10 -11.29
C LYS A 439 5.20 -27.03 -10.03
N LYS A 440 4.77 -27.74 -8.99
CA LYS A 440 5.42 -27.75 -7.67
C LYS A 440 5.68 -29.17 -7.22
N THR A 441 6.94 -29.50 -6.97
CA THR A 441 7.38 -30.82 -6.48
C THR A 441 8.34 -30.65 -5.29
N SER A 442 8.82 -31.76 -4.72
CA SER A 442 9.88 -31.71 -3.70
C SER A 442 11.21 -31.16 -4.23
N ASP A 443 11.49 -31.37 -5.52
CA ASP A 443 12.80 -31.15 -6.11
C ASP A 443 12.91 -29.86 -6.92
N TYR A 444 11.77 -29.37 -7.42
CA TYR A 444 11.72 -28.15 -8.24
C TYR A 444 10.34 -27.51 -8.25
N HIS A 445 10.35 -26.24 -8.63
CA HIS A 445 9.17 -25.42 -8.85
C HIS A 445 9.31 -24.69 -10.20
N ILE A 446 8.26 -24.77 -11.01
CA ILE A 446 8.20 -24.08 -12.31
C ILE A 446 6.96 -23.18 -12.31
N THR A 447 7.11 -21.95 -12.75
CA THR A 447 6.01 -21.05 -13.02
C THR A 447 6.12 -20.51 -14.42
N VAL A 448 5.03 -20.57 -15.17
CA VAL A 448 4.86 -19.88 -16.46
C VAL A 448 3.87 -18.74 -16.22
N ASN A 449 4.35 -17.51 -16.34
CA ASN A 449 3.56 -16.32 -16.09
C ASN A 449 3.19 -15.65 -17.42
N MET A 450 1.90 -15.53 -17.68
CA MET A 450 1.34 -14.94 -18.89
C MET A 450 0.36 -13.83 -18.54
N ALA A 451 -0.02 -13.03 -19.51
CA ALA A 451 -1.11 -12.07 -19.40
C ALA A 451 -1.86 -11.95 -20.72
N SER A 452 -3.16 -11.73 -20.62
CA SER A 452 -4.04 -11.53 -21.74
C SER A 452 -4.95 -10.32 -21.50
N VAL A 453 -5.89 -10.03 -22.38
CA VAL A 453 -6.90 -8.98 -22.11
C VAL A 453 -7.78 -9.28 -20.89
N ARG A 454 -7.74 -10.50 -20.37
CA ARG A 454 -8.48 -10.93 -19.17
C ARG A 454 -7.72 -10.63 -17.87
N CYS A 455 -6.40 -10.60 -17.95
CA CYS A 455 -5.51 -10.37 -16.82
C CYS A 455 -4.43 -9.38 -17.25
N ASP A 456 -4.43 -8.19 -16.66
CA ASP A 456 -3.45 -7.16 -16.96
C ASP A 456 -2.03 -7.67 -16.67
N GLY A 457 -1.06 -7.17 -17.42
CA GLY A 457 0.35 -7.43 -17.15
C GLY A 457 0.79 -6.87 -15.81
N LEU A 458 1.93 -7.31 -15.34
CA LEU A 458 2.47 -6.85 -14.07
C LEU A 458 2.82 -5.36 -14.13
N GLU A 459 2.47 -4.61 -13.10
CA GLU A 459 2.81 -3.19 -13.06
C GLU A 459 4.32 -2.97 -12.97
N SER A 460 4.75 -1.90 -13.62
CA SER A 460 6.13 -1.45 -13.62
C SER A 460 6.33 -0.16 -12.81
N ALA A 461 5.34 0.23 -12.05
CA ALA A 461 5.25 1.54 -11.48
C ALA A 461 5.66 1.59 -10.02
N VAL A 462 6.85 1.49 -9.60
CA VAL A 462 7.25 2.04 -8.31
C VAL A 462 8.72 2.32 -8.26
N ASN A 463 9.07 3.57 -8.25
CA ASN A 463 10.40 4.09 -7.97
C ASN A 463 11.52 3.55 -8.88
N MET A 464 11.47 2.31 -9.31
CA MET A 464 12.50 1.67 -10.13
C MET A 464 11.97 0.46 -10.88
N ALA A 465 10.75 0.07 -10.63
CA ALA A 465 10.13 -1.06 -11.29
C ALA A 465 9.61 -0.71 -12.68
N ASP A 466 9.32 0.57 -12.94
CA ASP A 466 8.90 1.08 -14.24
C ASP A 466 9.82 0.64 -15.36
N GLU A 467 11.08 0.49 -15.02
CA GLU A 467 12.17 0.23 -15.92
C GLU A 467 12.37 -1.25 -16.23
N TYR A 468 11.66 -2.14 -15.51
CA TYR A 468 11.79 -3.59 -15.63
C TYR A 468 10.65 -4.30 -16.37
N ASN A 469 9.71 -3.56 -16.90
CA ASN A 469 8.54 -4.16 -17.54
C ASN A 469 8.81 -4.55 -19.01
N PHE A 470 9.84 -5.35 -19.27
CA PHE A 470 10.06 -5.86 -20.62
C PHE A 470 9.16 -7.06 -20.94
N TYR A 471 9.23 -8.10 -20.12
CA TYR A 471 8.55 -9.38 -20.42
C TYR A 471 8.03 -10.12 -19.18
N PRO A 472 7.56 -9.47 -18.14
CA PRO A 472 7.23 -10.16 -16.89
C PRO A 472 6.04 -11.11 -17.02
N THR A 473 5.19 -10.92 -18.04
CA THR A 473 3.97 -11.69 -18.25
C THR A 473 3.83 -12.20 -19.70
N ASP A 474 4.95 -12.31 -20.41
CA ASP A 474 4.95 -12.71 -21.82
C ASP A 474 5.38 -14.17 -22.01
N GLY A 475 4.94 -15.05 -21.12
CA GLY A 475 5.36 -16.46 -21.07
C GLY A 475 6.63 -16.67 -20.25
N LEU A 476 6.93 -15.73 -19.35
CA LEU A 476 8.09 -15.83 -18.45
C LEU A 476 8.04 -17.16 -17.70
N THR A 477 9.07 -18.00 -17.94
CA THR A 477 9.17 -19.33 -17.33
C THR A 477 10.28 -19.32 -16.30
N LEU A 478 9.92 -19.40 -15.04
CA LEU A 478 10.86 -19.39 -13.93
C LEU A 478 10.99 -20.78 -13.33
N PHE A 479 12.23 -21.16 -12.99
CA PHE A 479 12.57 -22.47 -12.47
C PHE A 479 13.37 -22.32 -11.17
N GLN A 480 12.92 -22.97 -10.10
CA GLN A 480 13.59 -22.99 -8.80
C GLN A 480 13.85 -24.43 -8.37
N ARG A 481 15.02 -24.67 -7.76
CA ARG A 481 15.38 -25.92 -7.07
C ARG A 481 15.66 -25.67 -5.60
N THR A 482 16.36 -24.60 -5.29
CA THR A 482 16.71 -24.18 -3.93
C THR A 482 15.76 -23.11 -3.40
N GLY A 483 15.03 -22.44 -4.27
CA GLY A 483 14.10 -21.36 -3.95
C GLY A 483 14.71 -19.96 -4.09
N ASP A 484 16.02 -19.84 -3.94
CA ASP A 484 16.74 -18.56 -3.88
C ASP A 484 17.48 -18.19 -5.18
N GLU A 485 17.27 -18.93 -6.27
CA GLU A 485 18.00 -18.74 -7.52
C GLU A 485 17.93 -17.32 -8.03
N TYR A 486 16.72 -16.77 -8.13
CA TYR A 486 16.51 -15.42 -8.65
C TYR A 486 16.97 -14.33 -7.70
N PHE A 487 16.97 -14.62 -6.41
CA PHE A 487 17.54 -13.73 -5.42
C PHE A 487 19.06 -13.59 -5.60
N ARG A 488 19.76 -14.71 -5.84
CA ARG A 488 21.21 -14.73 -6.02
C ARG A 488 21.66 -14.02 -7.30
N ILE A 489 20.88 -14.08 -8.37
CA ILE A 489 21.24 -13.48 -9.67
C ILE A 489 20.69 -12.08 -9.88
N MET A 490 19.91 -11.54 -8.93
CA MET A 490 19.15 -10.29 -9.10
C MET A 490 20.01 -9.11 -9.54
N GLY A 491 21.27 -9.03 -9.06
CA GLY A 491 22.19 -7.96 -9.40
C GLY A 491 22.80 -8.05 -10.80
N GLY A 492 22.75 -9.22 -11.43
CA GLY A 492 23.33 -9.46 -12.75
C GLY A 492 22.31 -9.95 -13.79
N TRP A 493 21.04 -9.97 -13.45
CA TRP A 493 20.02 -10.46 -14.36
C TRP A 493 19.74 -9.46 -15.48
N ASP A 494 19.85 -9.92 -16.72
CA ASP A 494 19.39 -9.16 -17.88
C ASP A 494 17.86 -9.29 -18.02
N VAL A 495 17.17 -8.26 -17.55
CA VAL A 495 15.71 -8.21 -17.60
C VAL A 495 15.15 -8.11 -19.02
N THR A 496 16.00 -7.86 -20.02
CA THR A 496 15.62 -7.86 -21.44
C THR A 496 15.72 -9.23 -22.09
N ALA A 497 16.27 -10.23 -21.37
CA ALA A 497 16.47 -11.61 -21.84
C ALA A 497 15.89 -12.60 -20.82
N SER A 498 14.59 -12.46 -20.52
CA SER A 498 13.90 -13.30 -19.54
C SER A 498 13.68 -14.72 -20.06
N PRO A 499 13.75 -15.76 -19.21
CA PRO A 499 13.56 -17.15 -19.62
C PRO A 499 12.16 -17.41 -20.15
N GLY A 500 12.05 -18.23 -21.18
CA GLY A 500 10.77 -18.67 -21.74
C GLY A 500 10.06 -17.67 -22.65
N VAL A 501 10.55 -16.43 -22.73
CA VAL A 501 9.97 -15.41 -23.60
C VAL A 501 10.63 -15.38 -24.98
N THR A 502 9.84 -14.98 -25.98
CA THR A 502 10.40 -14.64 -27.31
C THR A 502 10.79 -13.17 -27.30
N ALA A 503 12.07 -12.90 -27.13
CA ALA A 503 12.60 -11.55 -27.12
C ALA A 503 13.11 -11.15 -28.50
N ARG A 504 12.99 -9.88 -28.85
CA ARG A 504 13.62 -9.29 -30.03
C ARG A 504 15.10 -9.12 -29.77
N GLU A 505 15.94 -9.44 -30.74
CA GLU A 505 17.37 -9.11 -30.66
C GLU A 505 17.59 -7.59 -30.51
N GLY A 506 18.52 -7.21 -29.67
CA GLY A 506 18.79 -5.80 -29.38
C GLY A 506 17.76 -5.11 -28.48
N MET A 507 16.95 -5.85 -27.74
CA MET A 507 16.02 -5.28 -26.74
C MET A 507 16.73 -4.46 -25.66
N ASN A 508 17.97 -4.81 -25.39
CA ASN A 508 18.83 -4.01 -24.53
C ASN A 508 19.11 -2.60 -25.07
N LYS A 509 18.83 -2.30 -26.31
CA LYS A 509 18.93 -0.97 -26.94
C LYS A 509 17.62 -0.18 -26.95
N LEU A 510 16.57 -0.71 -26.38
CA LEU A 510 15.24 -0.09 -26.37
C LEU A 510 14.82 0.25 -24.96
N THR A 511 14.07 1.32 -24.81
CA THR A 511 13.42 1.69 -23.56
C THR A 511 11.93 1.33 -23.63
N PRO A 512 11.39 0.49 -22.74
CA PRO A 512 9.96 0.20 -22.75
C PRO A 512 9.16 1.44 -22.38
N VAL A 513 7.98 1.58 -22.97
CA VAL A 513 7.00 2.54 -22.49
C VAL A 513 6.44 2.02 -21.17
N THR A 514 6.50 2.83 -20.14
CA THR A 514 6.04 2.45 -18.80
C THR A 514 4.52 2.51 -18.71
N ASN A 515 3.95 1.55 -17.99
CA ASN A 515 2.53 1.51 -17.69
C ASN A 515 2.32 0.88 -16.31
N TRP A 516 1.75 1.63 -15.39
CA TRP A 516 1.52 1.17 -14.02
C TRP A 516 0.58 -0.04 -13.92
N ARG A 517 -0.24 -0.29 -14.94
CA ARG A 517 -1.06 -1.52 -15.07
C ARG A 517 -0.36 -2.64 -15.80
N GLY A 518 0.89 -2.44 -16.24
CA GLY A 518 1.62 -3.38 -17.05
C GLY A 518 1.08 -3.49 -18.48
N TYR A 519 1.63 -4.43 -19.22
CA TYR A 519 1.25 -4.72 -20.61
C TYR A 519 0.84 -6.18 -20.72
N CYS A 520 -0.15 -6.44 -21.54
CA CYS A 520 -0.61 -7.79 -21.87
C CYS A 520 -0.69 -7.99 -23.38
N SER A 521 -0.89 -9.22 -23.82
CA SER A 521 -1.30 -9.48 -25.21
C SER A 521 -2.67 -8.83 -25.48
N LYS A 522 -2.85 -8.33 -26.68
CA LYS A 522 -4.17 -7.81 -27.13
C LYS A 522 -5.22 -8.91 -27.30
N TYR A 523 -4.80 -10.15 -27.25
CA TYR A 523 -5.69 -11.31 -27.36
C TYR A 523 -6.03 -11.87 -25.97
N ASN A 524 -7.15 -12.58 -25.88
CA ASN A 524 -7.58 -13.27 -24.66
C ASN A 524 -7.27 -14.78 -24.71
N TYR A 525 -6.32 -15.19 -25.54
CA TYR A 525 -5.99 -16.58 -25.79
C TYR A 525 -4.77 -17.02 -24.95
N ALA A 526 -4.89 -16.91 -23.65
CA ALA A 526 -4.07 -17.65 -22.70
C ALA A 526 -4.89 -18.84 -22.21
N VAL A 527 -4.38 -20.04 -22.39
CA VAL A 527 -5.09 -21.28 -22.05
C VAL A 527 -4.15 -22.23 -21.33
N GLY A 528 -4.69 -23.03 -20.44
CA GLY A 528 -3.93 -24.05 -19.75
C GLY A 528 -4.82 -25.24 -19.40
N THR A 529 -4.21 -26.39 -19.31
CA THR A 529 -4.83 -27.61 -18.79
C THR A 529 -3.81 -28.44 -18.03
N THR A 530 -4.30 -29.22 -17.09
CA THR A 530 -3.47 -30.04 -16.22
C THR A 530 -4.24 -31.28 -15.77
N ASP A 531 -3.51 -32.37 -15.52
CA ASP A 531 -4.06 -33.56 -14.85
C ASP A 531 -3.98 -33.43 -13.30
N GLY A 532 -3.50 -32.29 -12.79
CA GLY A 532 -3.30 -32.06 -11.36
C GLY A 532 -2.02 -32.70 -10.80
N GLY A 533 -1.34 -33.57 -11.57
CA GLY A 533 -0.15 -34.29 -11.17
C GLY A 533 1.08 -33.95 -11.97
N GLU A 534 1.46 -34.84 -12.88
CA GLU A 534 2.72 -34.73 -13.62
C GLU A 534 2.62 -33.87 -14.87
N ASN A 535 1.46 -33.84 -15.54
CA ASN A 535 1.33 -33.28 -16.86
C ASN A 535 0.51 -32.00 -16.87
N ALA A 536 1.05 -31.01 -17.54
CA ALA A 536 0.35 -29.78 -17.82
C ALA A 536 0.82 -29.19 -19.13
N VAL A 537 -0.06 -28.47 -19.80
CA VAL A 537 0.27 -27.71 -21.00
C VAL A 537 -0.38 -26.33 -20.92
N THR A 538 0.32 -25.34 -21.39
CA THR A 538 -0.19 -23.98 -21.54
C THR A 538 0.23 -23.39 -22.87
N GLY A 539 -0.53 -22.43 -23.35
CA GLY A 539 -0.24 -21.70 -24.57
C GLY A 539 -0.97 -20.37 -24.60
N TYR A 540 -0.43 -19.42 -25.34
CA TYR A 540 -1.07 -18.13 -25.52
C TYR A 540 -0.71 -17.56 -26.90
N ILE A 541 -1.58 -16.66 -27.39
CA ILE A 541 -1.26 -15.86 -28.56
C ILE A 541 -0.71 -14.53 -28.04
N PHE A 542 0.55 -14.29 -28.39
CA PHE A 542 1.27 -13.13 -27.96
C PHE A 542 1.40 -12.10 -29.08
N GLU A 543 1.05 -10.87 -28.75
CA GLU A 543 1.39 -9.69 -29.53
C GLU A 543 1.59 -8.54 -28.54
N LYS A 544 2.82 -8.10 -28.42
CA LYS A 544 3.18 -7.05 -27.48
C LYS A 544 2.56 -5.73 -27.92
N MET A 545 1.87 -5.09 -27.01
CA MET A 545 1.13 -3.85 -27.26
C MET A 545 1.94 -2.59 -26.93
N ASN A 546 3.04 -2.72 -26.24
CA ASN A 546 3.84 -1.57 -25.83
C ASN A 546 4.82 -1.15 -26.91
N ASP A 547 4.94 0.15 -27.10
CA ASP A 547 5.96 0.76 -27.93
C ASP A 547 7.29 0.91 -27.16
N PHE A 548 8.36 1.25 -27.88
CA PHE A 548 9.66 1.47 -27.29
C PHE A 548 10.13 2.87 -27.65
N ALA A 549 10.73 3.55 -26.67
CA ALA A 549 11.33 4.86 -26.86
C ALA A 549 12.65 4.78 -27.65
N GLU A 550 13.18 5.93 -28.06
CA GLU A 550 14.45 6.04 -28.77
C GLU A 550 15.65 5.57 -27.94
N GLU A 551 16.73 5.16 -28.61
CA GLU A 551 17.94 4.62 -27.99
C GLU A 551 18.60 5.57 -26.96
N SER A 552 18.57 6.89 -27.23
CA SER A 552 19.18 7.88 -26.33
C SER A 552 18.56 7.92 -24.93
N ALA A 553 17.26 7.68 -24.81
CA ALA A 553 16.57 7.65 -23.53
C ALA A 553 16.89 6.40 -22.71
N LYS A 554 17.26 5.32 -23.38
CA LYS A 554 17.53 4.04 -22.76
C LYS A 554 18.82 4.01 -21.94
N SER A 555 19.89 4.67 -22.39
CA SER A 555 21.16 4.71 -21.67
C SER A 555 20.97 5.25 -20.24
N ASP A 556 20.24 6.35 -20.10
CA ASP A 556 19.96 6.96 -18.80
C ASP A 556 19.05 6.07 -17.94
N LEU A 557 18.10 5.39 -18.57
CA LEU A 557 17.20 4.48 -17.90
C LEU A 557 17.96 3.28 -17.32
N LEU A 558 18.79 2.62 -18.13
CA LEU A 558 19.61 1.49 -17.68
C LEU A 558 20.58 1.90 -16.57
N LYS A 559 21.17 3.11 -16.64
CA LYS A 559 21.99 3.65 -15.55
C LYS A 559 21.22 3.74 -14.24
N LYS A 560 20.01 4.30 -14.25
CA LYS A 560 19.15 4.42 -13.07
C LYS A 560 18.79 3.06 -12.51
N VAL A 561 18.41 2.11 -13.35
CA VAL A 561 18.06 0.74 -12.96
C VAL A 561 19.24 0.05 -12.27
N ARG A 562 20.42 0.12 -12.86
CA ARG A 562 21.64 -0.49 -12.30
C ARG A 562 22.05 0.13 -10.98
N LEU A 563 21.96 1.45 -10.88
CA LEU A 563 22.21 2.19 -9.65
C LEU A 563 21.26 1.75 -8.54
N ALA A 564 20.02 1.55 -8.90
CA ALA A 564 18.98 1.11 -7.99
C ALA A 564 19.20 -0.32 -7.48
N LEU A 565 19.59 -1.23 -8.37
CA LEU A 565 19.94 -2.60 -8.00
C LEU A 565 21.19 -2.64 -7.11
N ALA A 566 22.24 -1.90 -7.48
CA ALA A 566 23.45 -1.79 -6.68
C ALA A 566 23.14 -1.26 -5.27
N ARG A 567 22.33 -0.21 -5.16
CA ARG A 567 21.88 0.34 -3.87
C ARG A 567 21.11 -0.70 -3.05
N ARG A 568 20.24 -1.48 -3.69
CA ARG A 568 19.45 -2.52 -3.01
C ARG A 568 20.32 -3.66 -2.50
N ILE A 569 21.25 -4.12 -3.32
CA ILE A 569 22.23 -5.16 -2.94
C ILE A 569 23.07 -4.67 -1.76
N CYS A 570 23.64 -3.46 -1.86
CA CYS A 570 24.41 -2.86 -0.77
C CYS A 570 23.58 -2.71 0.52
N ALA A 571 22.30 -2.31 0.43
CA ALA A 571 21.42 -2.21 1.59
C ALA A 571 21.18 -3.56 2.27
N GLN A 572 21.07 -4.61 1.49
CA GLN A 572 20.79 -5.94 2.03
C GLN A 572 22.00 -6.53 2.78
N TYR A 573 23.20 -6.28 2.30
CA TYR A 573 24.42 -6.77 2.93
C TYR A 573 24.96 -5.84 4.02
N ALA A 574 24.62 -4.55 4.00
CA ALA A 574 25.03 -3.61 5.04
C ALA A 574 24.44 -3.89 6.42
N ASN A 575 23.30 -4.59 6.47
CA ASN A 575 22.61 -4.91 7.73
C ASN A 575 23.25 -6.09 8.50
N GLU A 576 24.11 -6.87 7.88
CA GLU A 576 24.73 -8.03 8.53
C GLU A 576 26.03 -7.69 9.29
N ASP A 577 26.77 -6.67 8.86
CA ASP A 577 28.08 -6.32 9.42
C ASP A 577 28.28 -4.87 9.89
N GLY A 578 27.30 -3.98 9.72
CA GLY A 578 27.37 -2.58 10.19
C GLY A 578 28.40 -1.69 9.51
N VAL A 579 28.91 -2.06 8.32
CA VAL A 579 30.09 -1.42 7.71
C VAL A 579 29.79 -0.59 6.46
N ILE A 580 28.61 -0.73 5.84
CA ILE A 580 28.23 0.09 4.67
C ILE A 580 26.92 0.80 4.97
N SER A 581 26.99 2.07 5.32
CA SER A 581 25.83 2.95 5.35
C SER A 581 25.48 3.34 3.91
N LEU A 582 24.27 3.07 3.47
CA LEU A 582 23.76 3.53 2.17
C LEU A 582 23.75 5.05 2.04
N ILE A 583 23.79 5.76 3.15
CA ILE A 583 23.85 7.22 3.23
C ILE A 583 25.20 7.75 2.69
N GLU A 584 26.24 6.94 2.72
CA GLU A 584 27.57 7.33 2.26
C GLU A 584 27.81 7.06 0.76
N ILE A 585 26.92 6.31 0.11
CA ILE A 585 27.02 6.04 -1.33
C ILE A 585 26.24 7.11 -2.09
N SER A 586 26.87 8.24 -2.35
CA SER A 586 26.32 9.29 -3.23
C SER A 586 26.26 8.80 -4.69
N ASP A 587 25.40 9.41 -5.51
CA ASP A 587 25.33 9.14 -6.95
C ASP A 587 26.71 9.28 -7.61
N LYS A 588 27.53 10.27 -7.20
CA LYS A 588 28.90 10.46 -7.64
C LYS A 588 29.84 9.31 -7.26
N THR A 589 29.61 8.68 -6.11
CA THR A 589 30.43 7.55 -5.66
C THR A 589 30.11 6.32 -6.48
N LEU A 590 28.84 6.08 -6.78
CA LEU A 590 28.42 5.00 -7.66
C LEU A 590 28.86 5.23 -9.11
N ASP A 591 28.76 6.45 -9.61
CA ASP A 591 29.29 6.83 -10.93
C ASP A 591 30.83 6.67 -11.01
N SER A 592 31.56 6.90 -9.92
CA SER A 592 33.00 6.67 -9.84
C SER A 592 33.40 5.20 -9.75
N PHE A 593 32.53 4.34 -9.24
CA PHE A 593 32.69 2.88 -9.21
C PHE A 593 32.23 2.20 -10.51
N MET A 594 31.48 2.89 -11.36
CA MET A 594 30.86 2.37 -12.57
C MET A 594 31.14 3.24 -13.83
N PRO A 595 32.37 3.79 -14.02
CA PRO A 595 32.64 4.72 -15.11
C PRO A 595 32.65 4.09 -16.51
N SER A 596 32.76 2.78 -16.63
CA SER A 596 32.90 2.06 -17.91
C SER A 596 31.59 1.61 -18.53
N PHE A 597 30.45 2.07 -18.01
CA PHE A 597 29.15 1.60 -18.44
C PHE A 597 28.61 2.16 -19.74
N GLU A 598 29.29 3.12 -20.33
CA GLU A 598 28.84 3.80 -21.54
C GLU A 598 29.19 3.10 -22.86
N GLU A 599 30.15 2.17 -22.84
CA GLU A 599 30.76 1.67 -24.07
C GLU A 599 30.70 0.14 -24.28
N ASP A 600 30.15 -0.67 -23.38
CA ASP A 600 30.31 -2.12 -23.46
C ASP A 600 28.95 -2.85 -23.56
N GLU A 601 28.74 -3.55 -24.68
CA GLU A 601 27.55 -4.38 -24.93
C GLU A 601 27.43 -5.60 -23.99
N ASP A 602 28.56 -6.04 -23.37
CA ASP A 602 28.63 -7.19 -22.44
C ASP A 602 28.53 -6.78 -20.97
N PHE A 603 27.88 -5.71 -20.70
CA PHE A 603 27.83 -5.00 -19.43
C PHE A 603 27.45 -5.83 -18.19
N ILE A 604 26.65 -6.88 -18.31
CA ILE A 604 26.09 -7.64 -17.18
C ILE A 604 27.16 -8.39 -16.39
N ILE A 605 28.30 -8.65 -16.98
CA ILE A 605 29.37 -9.48 -16.40
C ILE A 605 30.49 -8.63 -15.76
N LYS A 606 30.53 -7.32 -16.02
CA LYS A 606 31.56 -6.43 -15.49
C LYS A 606 31.02 -5.43 -14.47
N ILE A 607 30.51 -5.91 -13.34
CA ILE A 607 30.65 -5.13 -12.11
C ILE A 607 32.13 -4.98 -11.87
N ASP A 608 32.63 -3.72 -11.74
CA ASP A 608 34.01 -3.45 -11.48
C ASP A 608 34.63 -4.50 -10.55
N GLY A 609 35.70 -5.14 -10.97
CA GLY A 609 36.29 -6.26 -10.26
C GLY A 609 36.60 -5.93 -8.80
N GLU A 610 36.93 -4.67 -8.49
CA GLU A 610 37.17 -4.19 -7.13
C GLU A 610 35.89 -4.15 -6.25
N PHE A 611 34.76 -3.80 -6.84
CA PHE A 611 33.47 -3.83 -6.15
C PHE A 611 32.97 -5.28 -5.97
N ALA A 612 33.10 -6.09 -7.01
CA ALA A 612 32.75 -7.51 -6.94
C ALA A 612 33.68 -8.27 -5.97
N GLU A 613 34.99 -7.94 -5.90
CA GLU A 613 35.88 -8.51 -4.90
C GLU A 613 35.57 -8.03 -3.48
N LYS A 614 35.22 -6.76 -3.28
CA LYS A 614 34.78 -6.24 -1.98
C LYS A 614 33.49 -6.87 -1.53
N LEU A 615 32.56 -7.10 -2.45
CA LEU A 615 31.31 -7.81 -2.19
C LEU A 615 31.56 -9.30 -1.90
N ALA A 616 32.39 -9.98 -2.72
CA ALA A 616 32.72 -11.39 -2.56
C ALA A 616 33.57 -11.70 -1.32
N ARG A 617 34.38 -10.76 -0.83
CA ARG A 617 35.14 -10.91 0.42
C ARG A 617 34.25 -10.78 1.68
N LYS A 618 32.99 -10.35 1.53
CA LYS A 618 32.03 -10.19 2.61
C LYS A 618 30.91 -11.23 2.61
N ILE A 619 30.81 -12.05 1.55
CA ILE A 619 30.01 -13.27 1.50
C ILE A 619 30.85 -14.44 2.00
#